data_c043c7be88ca1b296befd2e06526de8d
#
_entry.id   c043c7be88ca1b296befd2e06526de8d
#
_cell.length_a   1.000
_cell.length_b   1.000
_cell.length_c   1.000
_cell.angle_alpha   90.00
_cell.angle_beta   90.00
_cell.angle_gamma   90.00
#
_symmetry.space_group_name_H-M   'P 1'
#
loop_
_entity.id
_entity.type
_entity.pdbx_description
1 polymer ?
#
loop_
_entity_poly.entity_id
_entity_poly.type
_entity_poly.pdbx_seq_one_letter_code
_entity_poly.pdbx_strand_id
1 'polypeptide(L)'
;EELDSLKQKVSGKIVLFNPKWHDYDTSVDYRANGASRAAKYGALAALVRSVTPQSIESVHAGAMVYAEGSPKIPTAAITTEDADMFARMQKRGQTITVELDLQSFQVAGTNSNNLVFELRGTTFPEQVILMGGHIDSWDTGSQTGANDDGGGFMTVYEALRLLKNNGFRPKRTLRFIAWSGEEFGDAKNGAHQYVSRHESEIEKHIAVF
;
A
#
# COMPACT_ATOMS: atom_id res chain seq x y z
N GLU A 1 -18.65 0.22 -16.02
CA GLU A 1 -20.00 0.09 -16.61
C GLU A 1 -20.99 1.12 -16.04
N GLU A 2 -21.19 1.24 -14.72
CA GLU A 2 -22.11 2.22 -14.13
C GLU A 2 -21.68 3.65 -14.47
N LEU A 3 -20.42 4.00 -14.26
CA LEU A 3 -19.87 5.32 -14.59
C LEU A 3 -20.07 5.67 -16.08
N ASP A 4 -19.92 4.69 -16.98
CA ASP A 4 -20.13 4.88 -18.42
C ASP A 4 -21.60 5.17 -18.74
N SER A 5 -22.54 4.62 -17.98
CA SER A 5 -23.97 4.90 -18.13
C SER A 5 -24.35 6.31 -17.65
N LEU A 6 -23.54 6.89 -16.74
CA LEU A 6 -23.80 8.18 -16.09
C LEU A 6 -23.11 9.37 -16.78
N LYS A 7 -22.37 9.17 -17.85
CA LYS A 7 -21.47 10.14 -18.54
C LYS A 7 -21.82 11.63 -18.36
N GLN A 8 -23.01 12.03 -18.78
CA GLN A 8 -23.43 13.44 -18.71
C GLN A 8 -23.73 13.92 -17.30
N LYS A 9 -24.08 13.03 -16.38
CA LYS A 9 -24.36 13.36 -14.99
C LYS A 9 -23.09 13.53 -14.15
N VAL A 10 -21.95 13.08 -14.65
CA VAL A 10 -20.64 13.14 -13.99
C VAL A 10 -19.98 14.51 -14.18
N SER A 11 -20.19 15.15 -15.32
CA SER A 11 -19.57 16.43 -15.65
C SER A 11 -19.91 17.51 -14.61
N GLY A 12 -18.87 18.16 -14.09
CA GLY A 12 -19.01 19.23 -13.07
C GLY A 12 -19.40 18.72 -11.68
N LYS A 13 -19.25 17.43 -11.39
CA LYS A 13 -19.61 16.81 -10.10
C LYS A 13 -18.39 16.20 -9.41
N ILE A 14 -18.52 15.97 -8.12
CA ILE A 14 -17.63 15.08 -7.37
C ILE A 14 -18.22 13.67 -7.44
N VAL A 15 -17.41 12.70 -7.85
CA VAL A 15 -17.82 11.30 -7.98
C VAL A 15 -17.41 10.54 -6.72
N LEU A 16 -18.37 9.90 -6.07
CA LEU A 16 -18.09 8.97 -4.98
C LEU A 16 -18.09 7.53 -5.53
N PHE A 17 -16.94 6.88 -5.47
CA PHE A 17 -16.83 5.44 -5.65
C PHE A 17 -17.12 4.74 -4.33
N ASN A 18 -18.26 4.07 -4.25
CA ASN A 18 -18.75 3.39 -3.04
C ASN A 18 -19.08 1.92 -3.31
N PRO A 19 -18.10 1.11 -3.77
CA PRO A 19 -18.34 -0.30 -4.01
C PRO A 19 -18.62 -1.03 -2.70
N LYS A 20 -19.45 -2.08 -2.77
CA LYS A 20 -19.51 -3.04 -1.69
C LYS A 20 -18.21 -3.83 -1.64
N TRP A 21 -17.73 -4.10 -0.44
CA TRP A 21 -16.56 -4.96 -0.27
C TRP A 21 -16.82 -6.36 -0.84
N HIS A 22 -15.89 -6.84 -1.63
CA HIS A 22 -15.84 -8.21 -2.12
C HIS A 22 -14.49 -8.84 -1.74
N ASP A 23 -13.41 -8.26 -2.21
CA ASP A 23 -12.02 -8.59 -1.91
C ASP A 23 -11.14 -7.34 -2.09
N TYR A 24 -9.88 -7.48 -1.76
CA TYR A 24 -8.93 -6.38 -1.86
C TYR A 24 -8.68 -5.97 -3.32
N ASP A 25 -8.41 -6.95 -4.19
CA ASP A 25 -8.02 -6.70 -5.59
C ASP A 25 -9.11 -5.97 -6.37
N THR A 26 -10.36 -6.40 -6.20
CA THR A 26 -11.51 -5.73 -6.83
C THR A 26 -11.72 -4.32 -6.26
N SER A 27 -11.58 -4.16 -4.95
CA SER A 27 -11.84 -2.89 -4.28
C SER A 27 -10.74 -1.86 -4.53
N VAL A 28 -9.48 -2.28 -4.60
CA VAL A 28 -8.33 -1.39 -4.84
C VAL A 28 -8.37 -0.75 -6.23
N ASP A 29 -8.98 -1.39 -7.22
CA ASP A 29 -9.11 -0.83 -8.57
C ASP A 29 -9.89 0.49 -8.59
N TYR A 30 -10.89 0.65 -7.71
CA TYR A 30 -11.62 1.92 -7.57
C TYR A 30 -10.74 3.03 -7.01
N ARG A 31 -9.85 2.70 -6.06
CA ARG A 31 -8.88 3.66 -5.53
C ARG A 31 -7.82 4.01 -6.58
N ALA A 32 -7.23 3.00 -7.20
CA ALA A 32 -6.13 3.19 -8.13
C ALA A 32 -6.55 3.92 -9.41
N ASN A 33 -7.69 3.56 -10.00
CA ASN A 33 -8.08 4.00 -11.34
C ASN A 33 -9.36 4.85 -11.38
N GLY A 34 -10.09 4.96 -10.28
CA GLY A 34 -11.39 5.64 -10.23
C GLY A 34 -11.31 7.10 -10.66
N ALA A 35 -10.36 7.86 -10.13
CA ALA A 35 -10.18 9.27 -10.47
C ALA A 35 -9.92 9.48 -11.96
N SER A 36 -9.02 8.71 -12.55
CA SER A 36 -8.74 8.76 -13.99
C SER A 36 -9.96 8.46 -14.83
N ARG A 37 -10.78 7.48 -14.43
CA ARG A 37 -12.03 7.13 -15.11
C ARG A 37 -13.08 8.24 -14.99
N ALA A 38 -13.21 8.86 -13.80
CA ALA A 38 -14.15 9.95 -13.57
C ALA A 38 -13.74 11.22 -14.33
N ALA A 39 -12.44 11.55 -14.33
CA ALA A 39 -11.90 12.70 -15.05
C ALA A 39 -12.22 12.66 -16.55
N LYS A 40 -12.24 11.49 -17.17
CA LYS A 40 -12.62 11.29 -18.57
C LYS A 40 -14.01 11.82 -18.90
N TYR A 41 -14.91 11.88 -17.93
CA TYR A 41 -16.28 12.37 -18.08
C TYR A 41 -16.49 13.77 -17.48
N GLY A 42 -15.40 14.48 -17.15
CA GLY A 42 -15.45 15.86 -16.67
C GLY A 42 -15.81 15.98 -15.18
N ALA A 43 -15.56 14.96 -14.37
CA ALA A 43 -15.65 15.09 -12.92
C ALA A 43 -14.68 16.16 -12.41
N LEU A 44 -15.08 16.91 -11.39
CA LEU A 44 -14.23 17.90 -10.72
C LEU A 44 -13.30 17.29 -9.68
N ALA A 45 -13.76 16.22 -9.02
CA ALA A 45 -12.99 15.48 -8.02
C ALA A 45 -13.55 14.05 -7.88
N ALA A 46 -12.82 13.18 -7.21
CA ALA A 46 -13.29 11.86 -6.83
C ALA A 46 -13.10 11.62 -5.33
N LEU A 47 -14.05 10.93 -4.74
CA LEU A 47 -13.96 10.36 -3.40
C LEU A 47 -14.02 8.85 -3.52
N VAL A 48 -13.24 8.14 -2.75
CA VAL A 48 -13.21 6.69 -2.77
C VAL A 48 -13.45 6.14 -1.36
N ARG A 49 -14.43 5.25 -1.23
CA ARG A 49 -14.63 4.46 -0.03
C ARG A 49 -13.33 3.73 0.31
N SER A 50 -12.90 3.77 1.55
CA SER A 50 -11.72 3.04 2.02
C SER A 50 -11.76 1.57 1.65
N VAL A 51 -10.61 1.05 1.22
CA VAL A 51 -10.44 -0.35 0.76
C VAL A 51 -10.30 -1.27 1.98
N THR A 52 -11.41 -1.52 2.64
CA THR A 52 -11.45 -2.34 3.87
C THR A 52 -12.83 -3.00 4.02
N PRO A 53 -12.90 -4.23 4.57
CA PRO A 53 -14.16 -4.89 4.87
C PRO A 53 -14.87 -4.33 6.11
N GLN A 54 -14.16 -3.60 6.97
CA GLN A 54 -14.63 -3.22 8.30
C GLN A 54 -14.77 -1.70 8.43
N SER A 55 -15.75 -1.33 9.21
CA SER A 55 -16.00 0.03 9.65
C SER A 55 -15.13 0.33 10.87
N ILE A 56 -14.17 1.24 10.75
CA ILE A 56 -13.18 1.56 11.80
C ILE A 56 -12.89 3.06 11.92
N GLU A 57 -13.71 3.90 11.30
CA GLU A 57 -13.51 5.36 11.23
C GLU A 57 -12.09 5.78 10.81
N SER A 58 -11.47 4.94 9.97
CA SER A 58 -10.12 5.13 9.47
C SER A 58 -10.12 5.10 7.94
N VAL A 59 -9.23 5.85 7.32
CA VAL A 59 -9.07 5.82 5.87
C VAL A 59 -7.99 4.83 5.49
N HIS A 60 -8.27 4.02 4.48
CA HIS A 60 -7.28 3.19 3.82
C HIS A 60 -6.93 3.85 2.47
N ALA A 61 -5.94 4.70 2.51
CA ALA A 61 -5.39 5.38 1.33
C ALA A 61 -4.40 4.46 0.59
N GLY A 62 -3.74 4.98 -0.43
CA GLY A 62 -2.73 4.25 -1.20
C GLY A 62 -2.50 4.86 -2.58
N ALA A 63 -1.78 4.17 -3.43
CA ALA A 63 -1.43 4.63 -4.77
C ALA A 63 -2.65 4.87 -5.67
N MET A 64 -2.50 5.84 -6.55
CA MET A 64 -3.45 6.24 -7.56
C MET A 64 -2.73 6.45 -8.89
N VAL A 65 -3.37 6.06 -9.99
CA VAL A 65 -2.81 6.13 -11.34
C VAL A 65 -3.75 6.90 -12.25
N TYR A 66 -3.17 7.79 -13.06
CA TYR A 66 -3.88 8.43 -14.16
C TYR A 66 -3.44 7.84 -15.49
N ALA A 67 -4.39 7.51 -16.34
CA ALA A 67 -4.09 7.13 -17.73
C ALA A 67 -3.38 8.29 -18.44
N GLU A 68 -2.55 7.96 -19.41
CA GLU A 68 -1.84 8.95 -20.21
C GLU A 68 -2.82 9.91 -20.87
N GLY A 69 -2.53 11.21 -20.79
CA GLY A 69 -3.41 12.27 -21.31
C GLY A 69 -4.69 12.52 -20.48
N SER A 70 -4.94 11.76 -19.41
CA SER A 70 -6.09 12.01 -18.54
C SER A 70 -5.90 13.25 -17.67
N PRO A 71 -6.92 14.12 -17.53
CA PRO A 71 -6.85 15.20 -16.56
C PRO A 71 -6.63 14.67 -15.13
N LYS A 72 -5.77 15.33 -14.38
CA LYS A 72 -5.55 15.00 -12.96
C LYS A 72 -6.54 15.81 -12.13
N ILE A 73 -7.47 15.14 -11.48
CA ILE A 73 -8.48 15.74 -10.60
C ILE A 73 -8.16 15.43 -9.13
N PRO A 74 -8.53 16.32 -8.19
CA PRO A 74 -8.40 16.06 -6.76
C PRO A 74 -9.09 14.76 -6.38
N THR A 75 -8.43 13.94 -5.54
CA THR A 75 -9.00 12.67 -5.10
C THR A 75 -8.60 12.37 -3.66
N ALA A 76 -9.55 11.90 -2.87
CA ALA A 76 -9.34 11.51 -1.49
C ALA A 76 -10.05 10.21 -1.15
N ALA A 77 -9.42 9.40 -0.30
CA ALA A 77 -10.12 8.32 0.39
C ALA A 77 -10.96 8.91 1.53
N ILE A 78 -12.13 8.33 1.75
CA ILE A 78 -13.01 8.65 2.88
C ILE A 78 -13.29 7.37 3.67
N THR A 79 -13.75 7.51 4.91
CA THR A 79 -14.10 6.36 5.75
C THR A 79 -15.26 5.56 5.15
N THR A 80 -15.41 4.32 5.55
CA THR A 80 -16.56 3.52 5.12
C THR A 80 -17.86 4.09 5.65
N GLU A 81 -17.82 4.68 6.85
CA GLU A 81 -18.94 5.33 7.52
C GLU A 81 -19.43 6.57 6.76
N ASP A 82 -18.50 7.41 6.33
CA ASP A 82 -18.81 8.61 5.55
C ASP A 82 -19.39 8.25 4.18
N ALA A 83 -18.81 7.24 3.52
CA ALA A 83 -19.33 6.75 2.25
C ALA A 83 -20.77 6.24 2.39
N ASP A 84 -21.06 5.50 3.46
CA ASP A 84 -22.42 5.02 3.77
C ASP A 84 -23.34 6.17 4.18
N MET A 85 -22.84 7.17 4.90
CA MET A 85 -23.59 8.38 5.24
C MET A 85 -24.00 9.14 3.96
N PHE A 86 -23.05 9.38 3.06
CA PHE A 86 -23.34 10.07 1.79
C PHE A 86 -24.35 9.30 0.93
N ALA A 87 -24.23 7.96 0.88
CA ALA A 87 -25.20 7.13 0.17
C ALA A 87 -26.62 7.27 0.77
N ARG A 88 -26.75 7.29 2.10
CA ARG A 88 -28.04 7.52 2.77
C ARG A 88 -28.59 8.92 2.53
N MET A 89 -27.74 9.95 2.51
CA MET A 89 -28.14 11.33 2.19
C MET A 89 -28.67 11.42 0.75
N GLN A 90 -27.93 10.86 -0.19
CA GLN A 90 -28.35 10.82 -1.59
C GLN A 90 -29.69 10.11 -1.77
N LYS A 91 -29.88 8.97 -1.11
CA LYS A 91 -31.17 8.22 -1.16
C LYS A 91 -32.34 9.03 -0.65
N ARG A 92 -32.10 9.98 0.28
CA ARG A 92 -33.14 10.92 0.77
C ARG A 92 -33.29 12.17 -0.10
N GLY A 93 -32.60 12.25 -1.24
CA GLY A 93 -32.66 13.41 -2.14
C GLY A 93 -31.93 14.66 -1.62
N GLN A 94 -31.04 14.51 -0.65
CA GLN A 94 -30.27 15.63 -0.09
C GLN A 94 -29.14 16.02 -1.05
N THR A 95 -28.96 17.32 -1.25
CA THR A 95 -27.76 17.82 -1.95
C THR A 95 -26.56 17.71 -1.00
N ILE A 96 -25.49 17.12 -1.49
CA ILE A 96 -24.24 16.95 -0.76
C ILE A 96 -23.22 17.91 -1.33
N THR A 97 -22.66 18.77 -0.50
CA THR A 97 -21.54 19.64 -0.83
C THR A 97 -20.32 19.20 -0.03
N VAL A 98 -19.18 19.09 -0.71
CA VAL A 98 -17.90 18.69 -0.10
C VAL A 98 -16.88 19.77 -0.45
N GLU A 99 -16.09 20.17 0.54
CA GLU A 99 -14.91 20.99 0.37
C GLU A 99 -13.67 20.08 0.48
N LEU A 100 -12.76 20.19 -0.48
CA LEU A 100 -11.50 19.47 -0.49
C LEU A 100 -10.35 20.47 -0.49
N ASP A 101 -9.56 20.45 0.57
CA ASP A 101 -8.27 21.15 0.64
C ASP A 101 -7.15 20.10 0.57
N LEU A 102 -6.53 19.98 -0.61
CA LEU A 102 -5.50 19.00 -0.89
C LEU A 102 -4.22 19.73 -1.29
N GLN A 103 -3.18 19.58 -0.47
CA GLN A 103 -1.88 20.18 -0.69
C GLN A 103 -0.83 19.13 -1.10
N SER A 104 -1.28 18.02 -1.69
CA SER A 104 -0.41 16.93 -2.14
C SER A 104 0.38 17.35 -3.38
N PHE A 105 1.67 17.06 -3.37
CA PHE A 105 2.55 17.29 -4.52
C PHE A 105 3.56 16.15 -4.63
N GLN A 106 4.11 15.98 -5.82
CA GLN A 106 5.09 14.95 -6.08
C GLN A 106 6.50 15.53 -5.86
N VAL A 107 7.30 14.82 -5.07
CA VAL A 107 8.72 15.15 -4.87
C VAL A 107 9.60 14.21 -5.68
N ALA A 108 10.85 14.63 -5.91
CA ALA A 108 11.84 13.75 -6.53
C ALA A 108 12.11 12.53 -5.64
N GLY A 109 12.34 11.39 -6.29
CA GLY A 109 12.71 10.17 -5.57
C GLY A 109 14.03 10.36 -4.78
N THR A 110 14.12 9.69 -3.65
CA THR A 110 15.30 9.67 -2.80
C THR A 110 15.80 8.26 -2.55
N ASN A 111 17.01 8.12 -2.05
CA ASN A 111 17.57 6.83 -1.69
C ASN A 111 17.16 6.44 -0.27
N SER A 112 16.85 5.17 -0.09
CA SER A 112 16.68 4.55 1.21
C SER A 112 17.56 3.31 1.32
N ASN A 113 17.53 2.63 2.47
CA ASN A 113 18.38 1.47 2.72
C ASN A 113 17.55 0.31 3.28
N ASN A 114 17.84 -0.90 2.80
CA ASN A 114 17.46 -2.10 3.56
C ASN A 114 18.36 -2.23 4.78
N LEU A 115 17.82 -2.76 5.88
CA LEU A 115 18.61 -3.15 7.04
C LEU A 115 18.79 -4.66 7.04
N VAL A 116 20.03 -5.12 7.17
CA VAL A 116 20.37 -6.54 7.13
C VAL A 116 20.96 -6.97 8.46
N PHE A 117 20.43 -8.03 9.04
CA PHE A 117 20.92 -8.65 10.26
C PHE A 117 21.20 -10.12 9.99
N GLU A 118 22.28 -10.65 10.56
CA GLU A 118 22.63 -12.07 10.37
C GLU A 118 22.98 -12.77 11.66
N LEU A 119 22.56 -14.02 11.73
CA LEU A 119 23.13 -15.03 12.62
C LEU A 119 23.86 -16.05 11.75
N ARG A 120 25.20 -15.92 11.70
CA ARG A 120 26.04 -16.70 10.78
C ARG A 120 26.01 -18.18 11.08
N GLY A 121 25.88 -18.99 10.02
CA GLY A 121 25.91 -20.43 10.08
C GLY A 121 27.26 -21.01 10.51
N THR A 122 27.23 -22.14 11.22
CA THR A 122 28.43 -22.83 11.73
C THR A 122 28.97 -23.91 10.80
N THR A 123 28.12 -24.52 9.96
CA THR A 123 28.47 -25.64 9.12
C THR A 123 28.42 -25.28 7.63
N PHE A 124 27.38 -24.55 7.24
CA PHE A 124 27.14 -24.11 5.87
C PHE A 124 26.88 -22.59 5.85
N PRO A 125 27.88 -21.78 6.21
CA PRO A 125 27.69 -20.33 6.37
C PRO A 125 27.33 -19.60 5.06
N GLU A 126 27.60 -20.20 3.91
CA GLU A 126 27.26 -19.68 2.60
C GLU A 126 25.81 -19.93 2.19
N GLN A 127 25.12 -20.87 2.85
CA GLN A 127 23.71 -21.14 2.62
C GLN A 127 22.86 -20.24 3.50
N VAL A 128 21.94 -19.50 2.86
CA VAL A 128 21.13 -18.49 3.51
C VAL A 128 19.67 -18.95 3.64
N ILE A 129 19.14 -18.83 4.84
CA ILE A 129 17.70 -18.80 5.08
C ILE A 129 17.35 -17.33 5.31
N LEU A 130 16.60 -16.75 4.38
CA LEU A 130 16.22 -15.35 4.43
C LEU A 130 14.83 -15.21 5.04
N MET A 131 14.69 -14.22 5.91
CA MET A 131 13.42 -13.83 6.52
C MET A 131 13.31 -12.31 6.43
N GLY A 132 12.10 -11.79 6.23
CA GLY A 132 11.97 -10.33 6.11
C GLY A 132 10.56 -9.82 6.28
N GLY A 133 10.49 -8.52 6.43
CA GLY A 133 9.29 -7.71 6.38
C GLY A 133 9.66 -6.31 5.94
N HIS A 134 8.72 -5.52 5.44
CA HIS A 134 9.05 -4.14 5.08
C HIS A 134 8.91 -3.19 6.28
N ILE A 135 9.64 -2.08 6.23
CA ILE A 135 9.67 -1.08 7.31
C ILE A 135 9.11 0.27 6.91
N ASP A 136 8.81 0.44 5.64
CA ASP A 136 8.13 1.64 5.17
C ASP A 136 6.62 1.52 5.35
N SER A 137 5.96 2.67 5.41
CA SER A 137 4.51 2.80 5.45
C SER A 137 4.09 4.03 4.66
N TRP A 138 2.81 4.14 4.38
CA TRP A 138 2.25 5.33 3.74
C TRP A 138 2.39 6.57 4.63
N ASP A 139 2.79 7.69 4.05
CA ASP A 139 2.93 8.99 4.73
C ASP A 139 1.62 9.80 4.78
N THR A 140 0.49 9.11 4.77
CA THR A 140 -0.84 9.74 4.73
C THR A 140 -1.34 10.24 6.08
N GLY A 141 -0.60 9.99 7.16
CA GLY A 141 -0.98 10.34 8.53
C GLY A 141 -2.05 9.43 9.16
N SER A 142 -2.75 8.61 8.38
CA SER A 142 -3.78 7.68 8.86
C SER A 142 -3.33 6.21 8.90
N GLN A 143 -2.21 5.89 8.29
CA GLN A 143 -1.63 4.56 8.24
C GLN A 143 -0.26 4.57 8.93
N THR A 144 -0.22 3.99 10.13
CA THR A 144 0.98 4.03 10.97
C THR A 144 2.02 2.98 10.61
N GLY A 145 1.70 2.02 9.75
CA GLY A 145 2.54 0.87 9.46
C GLY A 145 2.67 -0.14 10.63
N ALA A 146 1.89 0.02 11.70
CA ALA A 146 2.01 -0.86 12.87
C ALA A 146 1.64 -2.32 12.57
N ASN A 147 0.67 -2.55 11.69
CA ASN A 147 0.27 -3.88 11.24
C ASN A 147 0.91 -4.22 9.89
N ASP A 148 0.92 -3.30 8.96
CA ASP A 148 1.45 -3.43 7.61
C ASP A 148 2.67 -2.49 7.44
N ASP A 149 3.91 -2.96 7.64
CA ASP A 149 4.27 -4.32 8.05
C ASP A 149 5.11 -4.34 9.34
N GLY A 150 4.90 -3.37 10.25
CA GLY A 150 5.60 -3.35 11.54
C GLY A 150 5.44 -4.65 12.33
N GLY A 151 4.27 -5.29 12.23
CA GLY A 151 4.00 -6.58 12.87
C GLY A 151 4.84 -7.72 12.30
N GLY A 152 4.94 -7.84 10.98
CA GLY A 152 5.79 -8.83 10.30
C GLY A 152 7.27 -8.61 10.60
N PHE A 153 7.74 -7.37 10.41
CA PHE A 153 9.10 -6.97 10.73
C PHE A 153 9.50 -7.34 12.17
N MET A 154 8.70 -6.94 13.17
CA MET A 154 9.01 -7.20 14.58
C MET A 154 8.93 -8.67 14.94
N THR A 155 8.07 -9.45 14.30
CA THR A 155 7.99 -10.90 14.52
C THR A 155 9.29 -11.58 14.10
N VAL A 156 9.83 -11.25 12.95
CA VAL A 156 11.08 -11.86 12.45
C VAL A 156 12.28 -11.35 13.25
N TYR A 157 12.33 -10.05 13.56
CA TYR A 157 13.37 -9.49 14.41
C TYR A 157 13.42 -10.17 15.79
N GLU A 158 12.27 -10.34 16.43
CA GLU A 158 12.18 -10.96 17.74
C GLU A 158 12.57 -12.45 17.69
N ALA A 159 12.19 -13.18 16.66
CA ALA A 159 12.63 -14.54 16.45
C ALA A 159 14.17 -14.64 16.40
N LEU A 160 14.82 -13.78 15.61
CA LEU A 160 16.28 -13.74 15.51
C LEU A 160 16.94 -13.36 16.84
N ARG A 161 16.36 -12.38 17.54
CA ARG A 161 16.83 -11.93 18.87
C ARG A 161 16.77 -13.07 19.90
N LEU A 162 15.66 -13.81 19.95
CA LEU A 162 15.46 -14.95 20.84
C LEU A 162 16.46 -16.07 20.54
N LEU A 163 16.63 -16.42 19.28
CA LEU A 163 17.60 -17.43 18.86
C LEU A 163 19.02 -17.06 19.33
N LYS A 164 19.43 -15.83 19.09
CA LYS A 164 20.73 -15.31 19.52
C LYS A 164 20.91 -15.34 21.04
N ASN A 165 19.92 -14.84 21.78
CA ASN A 165 20.01 -14.73 23.25
C ASN A 165 19.99 -16.10 23.93
N ASN A 166 19.35 -17.10 23.33
CA ASN A 166 19.40 -18.49 23.84
C ASN A 166 20.61 -19.28 23.35
N GLY A 167 21.60 -18.63 22.76
CA GLY A 167 22.84 -19.27 22.32
C GLY A 167 22.68 -20.22 21.14
N PHE A 168 21.60 -20.10 20.39
CA PHE A 168 21.37 -20.94 19.22
C PHE A 168 22.47 -20.75 18.16
N ARG A 169 23.02 -21.87 17.69
CA ARG A 169 24.06 -21.92 16.69
C ARG A 169 23.52 -22.59 15.41
N PRO A 170 22.98 -21.84 14.47
CA PRO A 170 22.40 -22.40 13.26
C PRO A 170 23.48 -23.05 12.40
N LYS A 171 23.14 -24.13 11.69
CA LYS A 171 24.06 -24.73 10.70
C LYS A 171 24.21 -23.84 9.45
N ARG A 172 23.16 -23.13 9.08
CA ARG A 172 23.09 -22.20 7.94
C ARG A 172 22.92 -20.79 8.44
N THR A 173 23.32 -19.81 7.65
CA THR A 173 23.11 -18.40 7.97
C THR A 173 21.62 -18.05 7.96
N LEU A 174 21.14 -17.49 9.06
CA LEU A 174 19.84 -16.85 9.14
C LEU A 174 20.04 -15.38 8.82
N ARG A 175 19.47 -14.90 7.74
CA ARG A 175 19.51 -13.49 7.32
C ARG A 175 18.15 -12.90 7.46
N PHE A 176 18.04 -11.84 8.24
CA PHE A 176 16.85 -11.02 8.33
C PHE A 176 17.07 -9.73 7.55
N ILE A 177 16.06 -9.34 6.77
CA ILE A 177 16.09 -8.08 6.03
C ILE A 177 14.82 -7.28 6.32
N ALA A 178 15.02 -6.03 6.73
CA ALA A 178 13.97 -5.04 6.73
C ALA A 178 13.98 -4.33 5.37
N TRP A 179 12.95 -4.58 4.60
CA TRP A 179 12.82 -4.05 3.24
C TRP A 179 12.38 -2.59 3.25
N SER A 180 12.84 -1.79 2.31
CA SER A 180 12.45 -0.40 2.14
C SER A 180 11.75 -0.20 0.80
N GLY A 181 10.69 0.63 0.79
CA GLY A 181 9.99 1.05 -0.43
C GLY A 181 9.05 -0.02 -0.99
N GLU A 182 8.51 -0.92 -0.18
CA GLU A 182 7.54 -1.94 -0.59
C GLU A 182 6.22 -1.29 -1.01
N GLU A 183 5.71 -0.36 -0.20
CA GLU A 183 4.42 0.30 -0.38
C GLU A 183 4.30 1.11 -1.68
N PHE A 184 5.41 1.46 -2.28
CA PHE A 184 5.43 2.19 -3.56
C PHE A 184 5.30 1.28 -4.78
N GLY A 185 5.35 -0.06 -4.61
CA GLY A 185 5.20 -1.04 -5.70
C GLY A 185 6.23 -0.88 -6.84
N ASP A 186 7.31 -0.14 -6.61
CA ASP A 186 8.32 0.14 -7.62
C ASP A 186 9.25 -1.07 -7.78
N ALA A 187 9.58 -1.38 -9.04
CA ALA A 187 10.65 -2.33 -9.38
C ALA A 187 12.03 -1.95 -8.81
N LYS A 188 12.17 -0.76 -8.23
CA LYS A 188 13.36 -0.28 -7.52
C LYS A 188 13.27 -0.40 -6.01
N ASN A 189 12.23 -1.01 -5.48
CA ASN A 189 12.10 -1.24 -4.04
C ASN A 189 13.25 -2.10 -3.48
N GLY A 190 13.36 -2.15 -2.16
CA GLY A 190 14.47 -2.79 -1.48
C GLY A 190 14.67 -4.26 -1.83
N ALA A 191 13.59 -5.03 -2.05
CA ALA A 191 13.67 -6.43 -2.42
C ALA A 191 14.26 -6.62 -3.83
N HIS A 192 13.79 -5.86 -4.82
CA HIS A 192 14.35 -5.88 -6.16
C HIS A 192 15.82 -5.46 -6.20
N GLN A 193 16.18 -4.42 -5.44
CA GLN A 193 17.58 -3.98 -5.33
C GLN A 193 18.46 -5.03 -4.66
N TYR A 194 17.93 -5.74 -3.66
CA TYR A 194 18.65 -6.83 -3.03
C TYR A 194 18.95 -7.96 -4.03
N VAL A 195 17.95 -8.45 -4.74
CA VAL A 195 18.12 -9.49 -5.77
C VAL A 195 19.16 -9.08 -6.80
N SER A 196 19.05 -7.87 -7.34
CA SER A 196 19.99 -7.36 -8.34
C SER A 196 21.44 -7.27 -7.84
N ARG A 197 21.64 -6.86 -6.59
CA ARG A 197 22.99 -6.72 -6.00
C ARG A 197 23.59 -8.02 -5.53
N HIS A 198 22.77 -9.04 -5.27
CA HIS A 198 23.16 -10.36 -4.77
C HIS A 198 22.91 -11.47 -5.78
N GLU A 199 22.80 -11.15 -7.07
CA GLU A 199 22.51 -12.11 -8.14
C GLU A 199 23.41 -13.36 -8.09
N SER A 200 24.71 -13.19 -7.84
CA SER A 200 25.69 -14.27 -7.72
C SER A 200 25.51 -15.16 -6.47
N GLU A 201 24.70 -14.70 -5.51
CA GLU A 201 24.43 -15.41 -4.24
C GLU A 201 23.01 -16.00 -4.17
N ILE A 202 22.12 -15.67 -5.12
CA ILE A 202 20.70 -16.05 -5.05
C ILE A 202 20.51 -17.55 -4.96
N GLU A 203 21.31 -18.34 -5.69
CA GLU A 203 21.26 -19.81 -5.64
C GLU A 203 21.62 -20.40 -4.27
N LYS A 204 22.25 -19.61 -3.40
CA LYS A 204 22.59 -20.00 -2.03
C LYS A 204 21.46 -19.70 -1.03
N HIS A 205 20.42 -19.00 -1.46
CA HIS A 205 19.22 -18.74 -0.66
C HIS A 205 18.29 -19.95 -0.74
N ILE A 206 18.38 -20.82 0.27
CA ILE A 206 17.70 -22.12 0.26
C ILE A 206 16.25 -22.06 0.73
N ALA A 207 15.86 -20.98 1.40
CA ALA A 207 14.49 -20.66 1.80
C ALA A 207 14.32 -19.17 2.00
N VAL A 208 13.10 -18.67 1.75
CA VAL A 208 12.68 -17.29 1.98
C VAL A 208 11.32 -17.31 2.68
N PHE A 209 11.15 -16.50 3.75
CA PHE A 209 9.94 -16.36 4.56
C PHE A 209 9.57 -14.89 4.74
#